data_b0a0c218e4bb678727f1da4b08d57a1f
#
_entry.id   b0a0c218e4bb678727f1da4b08d57a1f
#
_cell.length_a   1.000
_cell.length_b   1.000
_cell.length_c   1.000
_cell.angle_alpha   90.00
_cell.angle_beta   90.00
_cell.angle_gamma   90.00
#
_symmetry.space_group_name_H-M   'P 1'
#
loop_
_entity.id
_entity.type
_entity.pdbx_description
1 polymer ?
#
loop_
_entity_poly.entity_id
_entity_poly.type
_entity_poly.pdbx_seq_one_letter_code
_entity_poly.pdbx_strand_id
1 'polypeptide(L)'
;QIRQQIGGGEAVSDYVYDAYGNITKTTLPANGKGQRMWYSYRYEPVMNMYVERIDDAFGYRSEASNFDYRYGMALRRMDLNHFYYETDIDNLGRIKAVRGPNELATGVPYIIAFDYQPKATFGKNGITAPAYAVTKHYDVQHPSDDLETVTLVDGFGRPVQVKKDGVVTTAAKGSAPKDENVMIVSGRNVYDAFGRVAKAYYPTTEPTGSRTTFNKSFDNVSPTVSVYDVLDRATAVTLPDNSTTKTEYDVDNASNTLVTTVTDALGNKQATYTDGSGKTVKTEQLSGPDGTITTTFEYDGIDRLVKVTDTEGNVTTSVYDMGDRRTEVSHPASGITTFTYDALGNVLTKQTANLKKEGKTINYEYDYGRLTAINYPDHPENNVKYHYGGINSSH
;
A
#
# COMPACT_ATOMS: atom_id res chain seq x y z
N GLN A 1 0.94 9.64 29.97
CA GLN A 1 2.24 10.02 29.40
C GLN A 1 3.04 8.78 29.05
N ILE A 2 3.63 8.76 27.86
CA ILE A 2 4.58 7.73 27.42
C ILE A 2 5.93 8.40 27.24
N ARG A 3 7.01 7.80 27.79
CA ARG A 3 8.37 8.27 27.67
C ARG A 3 9.21 7.18 27.02
N GLN A 4 9.87 7.53 25.94
CA GLN A 4 10.81 6.66 25.26
C GLN A 4 12.22 7.23 25.41
N GLN A 5 13.16 6.43 25.91
CA GLN A 5 14.56 6.81 25.93
C GLN A 5 15.11 6.84 24.50
N ILE A 6 15.79 7.94 24.19
CA ILE A 6 16.44 8.15 22.89
C ILE A 6 17.88 8.61 23.14
N GLY A 7 18.75 8.47 22.14
CA GLY A 7 20.14 8.91 22.26
C GLY A 7 20.24 10.39 22.62
N GLY A 8 20.46 10.72 23.91
CA GLY A 8 20.62 12.08 24.42
C GLY A 8 19.39 12.68 25.12
N GLY A 9 18.34 11.90 25.40
CA GLY A 9 17.16 12.41 26.12
C GLY A 9 15.95 11.49 26.08
N GLU A 10 14.78 12.08 26.25
CA GLU A 10 13.49 11.38 26.21
C GLU A 10 12.59 11.99 25.14
N ALA A 11 11.91 11.12 24.38
CA ALA A 11 10.75 11.47 23.56
C ALA A 11 9.49 11.30 24.41
N VAL A 12 8.77 12.37 24.67
CA VAL A 12 7.62 12.39 25.58
C VAL A 12 6.34 12.65 24.80
N SER A 13 5.41 11.69 24.83
CA SER A 13 4.03 11.82 24.32
C SER A 13 3.06 11.95 25.49
N ASP A 14 2.11 12.89 25.40
CA ASP A 14 1.07 13.09 26.38
C ASP A 14 -0.31 12.72 25.81
N TYR A 15 -1.16 12.15 26.65
CA TYR A 15 -2.53 11.77 26.32
C TYR A 15 -3.49 12.32 27.37
N VAL A 16 -4.61 12.87 26.92
CA VAL A 16 -5.73 13.29 27.78
C VAL A 16 -6.91 12.41 27.45
N TYR A 17 -7.64 11.99 28.48
CA TYR A 17 -8.79 11.10 28.37
C TYR A 17 -10.05 11.77 28.93
N ASP A 18 -11.20 11.41 28.38
CA ASP A 18 -12.51 11.75 28.96
C ASP A 18 -12.92 10.75 30.07
N ALA A 19 -14.12 10.93 30.59
CA ALA A 19 -14.67 10.06 31.63
C ALA A 19 -15.01 8.63 31.15
N TYR A 20 -15.07 8.43 29.83
CA TYR A 20 -15.34 7.13 29.20
C TYR A 20 -14.08 6.36 28.84
N GLY A 21 -12.89 6.98 29.02
CA GLY A 21 -11.59 6.41 28.65
C GLY A 21 -11.18 6.69 27.21
N ASN A 22 -11.88 7.53 26.48
CA ASN A 22 -11.50 7.92 25.14
C ASN A 22 -10.39 8.97 25.17
N ILE A 23 -9.44 8.88 24.23
CA ILE A 23 -8.39 9.89 24.07
C ILE A 23 -9.01 11.17 23.48
N THR A 24 -9.00 12.27 24.24
CA THR A 24 -9.48 13.58 23.78
C THR A 24 -8.36 14.47 23.25
N LYS A 25 -7.10 14.20 23.61
CA LYS A 25 -5.93 14.88 23.06
C LYS A 25 -4.71 13.99 23.10
N THR A 26 -3.97 14.00 21.99
CA THR A 26 -2.62 13.44 21.89
C THR A 26 -1.64 14.56 21.61
N THR A 27 -0.53 14.63 22.34
CA THR A 27 0.55 15.59 22.08
C THR A 27 1.85 14.80 21.87
N LEU A 28 2.44 14.95 20.69
CA LEU A 28 3.66 14.22 20.29
C LEU A 28 4.91 14.84 20.94
N PRO A 29 6.07 14.18 20.87
CA PRO A 29 7.34 14.73 21.32
C PRO A 29 7.67 16.06 20.63
N ALA A 30 8.58 16.83 21.24
CA ALA A 30 9.02 18.09 20.67
C ALA A 30 9.94 17.87 19.46
N ASN A 31 9.79 18.71 18.43
CA ASN A 31 10.77 18.80 17.35
C ASN A 31 12.01 19.60 17.79
N GLY A 32 13.00 19.77 16.90
CA GLY A 32 14.23 20.52 17.18
C GLY A 32 14.03 22.00 17.56
N LYS A 33 12.86 22.59 17.27
CA LYS A 33 12.46 23.96 17.64
C LYS A 33 11.63 24.01 18.93
N GLY A 34 11.41 22.86 19.59
CA GLY A 34 10.56 22.75 20.78
C GLY A 34 9.06 22.72 20.49
N GLN A 35 8.64 22.68 19.22
CA GLN A 35 7.23 22.60 18.84
C GLN A 35 6.71 21.16 19.05
N ARG A 36 5.52 21.04 19.64
CA ARG A 36 4.89 19.74 19.88
C ARG A 36 3.61 19.65 19.09
N MET A 37 3.58 18.76 18.10
CA MET A 37 2.37 18.44 17.32
C MET A 37 1.32 17.86 18.24
N TRP A 38 0.08 18.28 18.08
CA TRP A 38 -1.04 17.77 18.85
C TRP A 38 -2.24 17.54 17.95
N TYR A 39 -3.08 16.56 18.37
CA TYR A 39 -4.39 16.30 17.82
C TYR A 39 -5.39 16.30 18.96
N SER A 40 -6.55 16.97 18.77
CA SER A 40 -7.68 16.89 19.70
C SER A 40 -8.85 16.19 19.03
N TYR A 41 -9.53 15.37 19.80
CA TYR A 41 -10.63 14.53 19.34
C TYR A 41 -11.88 14.89 20.13
N ARG A 42 -12.98 15.15 19.43
CA ARG A 42 -14.31 15.26 20.01
C ARG A 42 -15.13 14.04 19.59
N TYR A 43 -15.80 13.44 20.55
CA TYR A 43 -16.66 12.30 20.33
C TYR A 43 -18.12 12.74 20.25
N GLU A 44 -18.94 12.03 19.47
CA GLU A 44 -20.38 12.27 19.37
C GLU A 44 -21.06 11.98 20.73
N PRO A 45 -22.16 12.74 21.07
CA PRO A 45 -22.69 12.75 22.42
C PRO A 45 -23.67 11.58 22.73
N VAL A 46 -24.00 10.72 21.76
CA VAL A 46 -25.00 9.65 21.93
C VAL A 46 -24.36 8.40 22.51
N MET A 47 -23.33 7.90 21.87
CA MET A 47 -22.63 6.67 22.28
C MET A 47 -21.27 6.97 22.93
N ASN A 48 -20.72 8.16 22.71
CA ASN A 48 -19.37 8.57 23.13
C ASN A 48 -18.27 7.61 22.68
N MET A 49 -18.43 7.03 21.50
CA MET A 49 -17.50 6.04 20.94
C MET A 49 -16.90 6.48 19.62
N TYR A 50 -17.61 7.30 18.84
CA TYR A 50 -17.19 7.68 17.50
C TYR A 50 -16.66 9.11 17.49
N VAL A 51 -15.48 9.28 16.89
CA VAL A 51 -14.90 10.61 16.74
C VAL A 51 -15.71 11.41 15.72
N GLU A 52 -16.31 12.52 16.16
CA GLU A 52 -17.05 13.44 15.30
C GLU A 52 -16.20 14.60 14.79
N ARG A 53 -15.07 14.90 15.45
CA ARG A 53 -14.17 15.98 15.02
C ARG A 53 -12.74 15.74 15.47
N ILE A 54 -11.81 16.06 14.56
CA ILE A 54 -10.37 16.07 14.81
C ILE A 54 -9.85 17.45 14.44
N ASP A 55 -9.13 18.11 15.37
CA ASP A 55 -8.36 19.31 15.11
C ASP A 55 -6.86 19.05 15.36
N ASP A 56 -5.98 19.74 14.64
CA ASP A 56 -4.53 19.62 14.81
C ASP A 56 -3.83 20.95 15.11
N ALA A 57 -2.52 20.89 15.34
CA ALA A 57 -1.70 22.05 15.68
C ALA A 57 -1.56 23.06 14.53
N PHE A 58 -1.81 22.69 13.29
CA PHE A 58 -1.82 23.59 12.14
C PHE A 58 -3.18 24.30 11.95
N GLY A 59 -4.19 23.90 12.74
CA GLY A 59 -5.56 24.39 12.64
C GLY A 59 -6.41 23.66 11.60
N TYR A 60 -5.91 22.54 11.02
CA TYR A 60 -6.74 21.70 10.17
C TYR A 60 -7.80 20.99 10.98
N ARG A 61 -8.95 20.78 10.33
CA ARG A 61 -10.10 20.13 10.92
C ARG A 61 -10.73 19.15 9.96
N SER A 62 -11.09 17.98 10.49
CA SER A 62 -12.00 17.05 9.83
C SER A 62 -13.20 16.75 10.73
N GLU A 63 -14.36 16.48 10.11
CA GLU A 63 -15.59 16.19 10.84
C GLU A 63 -16.30 14.96 10.30
N ALA A 64 -17.04 14.28 11.18
CA ALA A 64 -17.92 13.16 10.86
C ALA A 64 -19.26 13.38 11.56
N SER A 65 -20.36 13.14 10.87
CA SER A 65 -21.71 13.36 11.39
C SER A 65 -22.73 12.41 10.75
N ASN A 66 -24.00 12.51 11.14
CA ASN A 66 -25.06 11.61 10.66
C ASN A 66 -24.71 10.14 10.88
N PHE A 67 -24.39 9.77 12.13
CA PHE A 67 -24.01 8.39 12.45
C PHE A 67 -25.20 7.43 12.35
N ASP A 68 -25.02 6.35 11.59
CA ASP A 68 -25.87 5.17 11.74
C ASP A 68 -25.25 4.26 12.81
N TYR A 69 -25.79 4.33 14.00
CA TYR A 69 -25.27 3.60 15.17
C TYR A 69 -25.46 2.07 15.08
N ARG A 70 -26.33 1.58 14.20
CA ARG A 70 -26.50 0.14 13.98
C ARG A 70 -25.27 -0.48 13.34
N TYR A 71 -24.57 0.31 12.50
CA TYR A 71 -23.40 -0.13 11.74
C TYR A 71 -22.12 0.61 12.12
N GLY A 72 -22.20 1.61 13.01
CA GLY A 72 -21.05 2.41 13.43
C GLY A 72 -20.46 3.28 12.31
N MET A 73 -21.29 3.74 11.38
CA MET A 73 -20.87 4.49 10.22
C MET A 73 -21.27 5.96 10.29
N ALA A 74 -20.33 6.87 10.06
CA ALA A 74 -20.64 8.27 9.76
C ALA A 74 -21.07 8.38 8.30
N LEU A 75 -22.29 8.84 8.08
CA LEU A 75 -22.87 9.01 6.73
C LEU A 75 -22.53 10.35 6.10
N ARG A 76 -21.99 11.29 6.87
CA ARG A 76 -21.49 12.57 6.37
C ARG A 76 -20.11 12.84 6.98
N ARG A 77 -19.16 13.25 6.12
CA ARG A 77 -17.79 13.59 6.51
C ARG A 77 -17.35 14.89 5.86
N MET A 78 -16.54 15.66 6.56
CA MET A 78 -15.83 16.82 6.04
C MET A 78 -14.34 16.53 6.05
N ASP A 79 -13.66 16.77 4.94
CA ASP A 79 -12.21 16.63 4.83
C ASP A 79 -11.47 17.89 5.34
N LEU A 80 -10.13 17.86 5.26
CA LEU A 80 -9.27 18.96 5.69
C LEU A 80 -9.40 20.22 4.83
N ASN A 81 -9.96 20.13 3.61
CA ASN A 81 -10.25 21.26 2.72
C ASN A 81 -11.67 21.79 2.92
N HIS A 82 -12.37 21.29 3.94
CA HIS A 82 -13.76 21.61 4.26
C HIS A 82 -14.79 21.16 3.22
N PHE A 83 -14.42 20.18 2.38
CA PHE A 83 -15.35 19.54 1.47
C PHE A 83 -16.15 18.46 2.16
N TYR A 84 -17.45 18.40 1.86
CA TYR A 84 -18.34 17.41 2.40
C TYR A 84 -18.51 16.22 1.46
N TYR A 85 -18.59 15.05 2.06
CA TYR A 85 -18.91 13.78 1.41
C TYR A 85 -20.08 13.15 2.14
N GLU A 86 -21.04 12.60 1.38
CA GLU A 86 -22.18 11.88 1.92
C GLU A 86 -22.21 10.44 1.39
N THR A 87 -22.57 9.52 2.28
CA THR A 87 -22.63 8.09 1.99
C THR A 87 -24.03 7.57 2.26
N ASP A 88 -24.65 6.93 1.27
CA ASP A 88 -25.89 6.18 1.42
C ASP A 88 -25.58 4.72 1.67
N ILE A 89 -26.33 4.08 2.56
CA ILE A 89 -26.21 2.65 2.86
C ILE A 89 -27.54 1.93 2.63
N ASP A 90 -27.47 0.62 2.44
CA ASP A 90 -28.64 -0.24 2.41
C ASP A 90 -29.03 -0.76 3.82
N ASN A 91 -30.08 -1.56 3.86
CA ASN A 91 -30.61 -2.13 5.11
C ASN A 91 -29.64 -3.13 5.79
N LEU A 92 -28.56 -3.52 5.13
CA LEU A 92 -27.51 -4.39 5.67
C LEU A 92 -26.23 -3.61 6.04
N GLY A 93 -26.26 -2.27 5.93
CA GLY A 93 -25.11 -1.41 6.22
C GLY A 93 -24.08 -1.35 5.11
N ARG A 94 -24.37 -1.87 3.89
CA ARG A 94 -23.46 -1.79 2.75
C ARG A 94 -23.61 -0.44 2.05
N ILE A 95 -22.51 0.12 1.61
CA ILE A 95 -22.52 1.39 0.87
C ILE A 95 -23.26 1.22 -0.45
N LYS A 96 -24.24 2.08 -0.71
CA LYS A 96 -24.98 2.15 -1.97
C LYS A 96 -24.46 3.25 -2.89
N ALA A 97 -24.14 4.41 -2.33
CA ALA A 97 -23.64 5.54 -3.09
C ALA A 97 -22.79 6.45 -2.22
N VAL A 98 -21.87 7.16 -2.86
CA VAL A 98 -21.07 8.23 -2.25
C VAL A 98 -21.20 9.46 -3.13
N ARG A 99 -21.51 10.61 -2.52
CA ARG A 99 -21.53 11.94 -3.13
C ARG A 99 -20.38 12.76 -2.57
N GLY A 100 -19.71 13.48 -3.43
CA GLY A 100 -18.69 14.46 -3.06
C GLY A 100 -19.17 15.90 -3.23
N PRO A 101 -18.26 16.87 -3.09
CA PRO A 101 -18.62 18.27 -3.12
C PRO A 101 -19.30 18.70 -4.42
N ASN A 102 -18.86 18.19 -5.57
CA ASN A 102 -19.46 18.55 -6.87
C ASN A 102 -20.88 17.99 -6.98
N GLU A 103 -21.10 16.73 -6.62
CA GLU A 103 -22.41 16.07 -6.68
C GLU A 103 -23.39 16.72 -5.71
N LEU A 104 -22.93 17.09 -4.51
CA LEU A 104 -23.75 17.82 -3.53
C LEU A 104 -24.13 19.22 -4.03
N ALA A 105 -23.27 19.90 -4.78
CA ALA A 105 -23.52 21.22 -5.33
C ALA A 105 -24.40 21.20 -6.58
N THR A 106 -24.28 20.18 -7.43
CA THR A 106 -24.95 20.10 -8.74
C THR A 106 -26.19 19.21 -8.74
N GLY A 107 -26.39 18.39 -7.69
CA GLY A 107 -27.48 17.42 -7.62
C GLY A 107 -27.25 16.14 -8.43
N VAL A 108 -26.02 15.90 -8.89
CA VAL A 108 -25.61 14.64 -9.51
C VAL A 108 -25.76 13.50 -8.49
N PRO A 109 -26.25 12.31 -8.88
CA PRO A 109 -26.68 11.30 -7.92
C PRO A 109 -25.53 10.69 -7.10
N TYR A 110 -24.33 10.57 -7.64
CA TYR A 110 -23.15 9.98 -6.96
C TYR A 110 -21.84 10.25 -7.73
N ILE A 111 -20.71 10.15 -7.06
CA ILE A 111 -19.39 9.91 -7.66
C ILE A 111 -19.27 8.43 -8.00
N ILE A 112 -19.64 7.59 -7.01
CA ILE A 112 -19.57 6.14 -7.08
C ILE A 112 -20.83 5.53 -6.45
N ALA A 113 -21.40 4.52 -7.12
CA ALA A 113 -22.52 3.74 -6.60
C ALA A 113 -22.28 2.24 -6.71
N PHE A 114 -23.02 1.47 -5.89
CA PHE A 114 -22.88 0.04 -5.81
C PHE A 114 -24.26 -0.64 -5.88
N ASP A 115 -24.37 -1.62 -6.78
CA ASP A 115 -25.52 -2.53 -6.84
C ASP A 115 -25.06 -3.93 -6.42
N TYR A 116 -25.83 -4.56 -5.55
CA TYR A 116 -25.49 -5.89 -5.02
C TYR A 116 -26.53 -6.92 -5.43
N GLN A 117 -26.08 -7.99 -6.08
CA GLN A 117 -26.84 -9.19 -6.34
C GLN A 117 -26.23 -10.38 -5.56
N PRO A 118 -26.61 -10.57 -4.28
CA PRO A 118 -25.94 -11.53 -3.41
C PRO A 118 -26.35 -12.99 -3.69
N LYS A 119 -27.39 -13.22 -4.49
CA LYS A 119 -27.90 -14.56 -4.80
C LYS A 119 -27.59 -14.93 -6.23
N ALA A 120 -27.00 -16.10 -6.42
CA ALA A 120 -26.89 -16.69 -7.76
C ALA A 120 -28.28 -17.02 -8.31
N THR A 121 -28.46 -16.90 -9.64
CA THR A 121 -29.63 -17.36 -10.34
C THR A 121 -29.38 -18.74 -10.94
N PHE A 122 -30.39 -19.60 -10.84
CA PHE A 122 -30.33 -21.00 -11.32
C PHE A 122 -31.28 -21.19 -12.49
N GLY A 123 -30.80 -21.81 -13.54
CA GLY A 123 -31.62 -22.33 -14.64
C GLY A 123 -31.71 -23.86 -14.61
N LYS A 124 -32.35 -24.43 -15.62
CA LYS A 124 -32.51 -25.91 -15.75
C LYS A 124 -31.16 -26.66 -15.76
N ASN A 125 -30.07 -25.98 -16.17
CA ASN A 125 -28.74 -26.59 -16.32
C ASN A 125 -27.72 -26.06 -15.31
N GLY A 126 -28.16 -25.61 -14.12
CA GLY A 126 -27.31 -25.07 -13.06
C GLY A 126 -27.31 -23.55 -12.96
N ILE A 127 -26.23 -22.98 -12.47
CA ILE A 127 -26.09 -21.53 -12.26
C ILE A 127 -26.09 -20.80 -13.61
N THR A 128 -27.02 -19.88 -13.80
CA THR A 128 -27.09 -19.00 -14.98
C THR A 128 -26.34 -17.69 -14.76
N ALA A 129 -26.38 -17.15 -13.53
CA ALA A 129 -25.53 -16.03 -13.13
C ALA A 129 -25.04 -16.26 -11.70
N PRO A 130 -23.73 -16.17 -11.43
CA PRO A 130 -23.20 -16.14 -10.07
C PRO A 130 -23.73 -14.93 -9.30
N ALA A 131 -23.49 -14.88 -8.00
CA ALA A 131 -23.64 -13.63 -7.23
C ALA A 131 -22.64 -12.59 -7.76
N TYR A 132 -23.03 -11.32 -7.76
CA TYR A 132 -22.16 -10.25 -8.25
C TYR A 132 -22.43 -8.91 -7.55
N ALA A 133 -21.47 -8.00 -7.67
CA ALA A 133 -21.64 -6.58 -7.37
C ALA A 133 -21.25 -5.76 -8.59
N VAL A 134 -21.98 -4.66 -8.81
CA VAL A 134 -21.66 -3.66 -9.82
C VAL A 134 -21.18 -2.41 -9.10
N THR A 135 -20.00 -1.93 -9.45
CA THR A 135 -19.49 -0.62 -9.08
C THR A 135 -19.70 0.32 -10.26
N LYS A 136 -20.32 1.45 -10.04
CA LYS A 136 -20.62 2.47 -11.03
C LYS A 136 -19.87 3.75 -10.70
N HIS A 137 -19.09 4.26 -11.63
CA HIS A 137 -18.51 5.59 -11.55
C HIS A 137 -19.27 6.51 -12.48
N TYR A 138 -19.78 7.62 -11.95
CA TYR A 138 -20.49 8.59 -12.76
C TYR A 138 -19.55 9.20 -13.81
N ASP A 139 -19.95 9.13 -15.07
CA ASP A 139 -19.22 9.78 -16.16
C ASP A 139 -19.84 11.12 -16.48
N VAL A 140 -19.11 12.20 -16.17
CA VAL A 140 -19.54 13.58 -16.43
C VAL A 140 -19.70 13.85 -17.93
N GLN A 141 -18.94 13.16 -18.79
CA GLN A 141 -19.01 13.33 -20.24
C GLN A 141 -20.17 12.54 -20.86
N HIS A 142 -20.56 11.44 -20.24
CA HIS A 142 -21.66 10.57 -20.67
C HIS A 142 -22.62 10.29 -19.51
N PRO A 143 -23.44 11.28 -19.06
CA PRO A 143 -24.23 11.17 -17.83
C PRO A 143 -25.29 10.05 -17.80
N SER A 144 -25.57 9.42 -18.94
CA SER A 144 -26.49 8.27 -19.06
C SER A 144 -25.79 6.91 -19.15
N ASP A 145 -24.44 6.89 -19.12
CA ASP A 145 -23.64 5.69 -19.31
C ASP A 145 -22.46 5.70 -18.33
N ASP A 146 -22.69 5.17 -17.13
CA ASP A 146 -21.67 5.07 -16.08
C ASP A 146 -20.53 4.15 -16.51
N LEU A 147 -19.34 4.42 -16.00
CA LEU A 147 -18.22 3.48 -16.10
C LEU A 147 -18.41 2.34 -15.08
N GLU A 148 -18.74 1.15 -15.58
CA GLU A 148 -19.11 0.02 -14.72
C GLU A 148 -17.97 -0.99 -14.55
N THR A 149 -17.88 -1.52 -13.33
CA THR A 149 -17.09 -2.70 -13.02
C THR A 149 -17.99 -3.74 -12.34
N VAL A 150 -18.11 -4.92 -12.93
CA VAL A 150 -18.91 -6.02 -12.39
C VAL A 150 -17.98 -7.09 -11.86
N THR A 151 -18.09 -7.41 -10.58
CA THR A 151 -17.35 -8.50 -9.93
C THR A 151 -18.30 -9.66 -9.66
N LEU A 152 -18.07 -10.78 -10.35
CA LEU A 152 -18.80 -12.02 -10.14
C LEU A 152 -18.03 -12.91 -9.16
N VAL A 153 -18.74 -13.51 -8.19
CA VAL A 153 -18.15 -14.31 -7.12
C VAL A 153 -18.72 -15.73 -7.10
N ASP A 154 -17.94 -16.69 -6.60
CA ASP A 154 -18.41 -18.05 -6.34
C ASP A 154 -19.15 -18.16 -5.00
N GLY A 155 -19.56 -19.38 -4.64
CA GLY A 155 -20.28 -19.67 -3.38
C GLY A 155 -19.46 -19.40 -2.10
N PHE A 156 -18.15 -19.19 -2.21
CA PHE A 156 -17.25 -18.83 -1.11
C PHE A 156 -16.93 -17.32 -1.08
N GLY A 157 -17.53 -16.52 -1.95
CA GLY A 157 -17.28 -15.09 -2.07
C GLY A 157 -15.97 -14.74 -2.79
N ARG A 158 -15.30 -15.70 -3.44
CA ARG A 158 -14.05 -15.46 -4.20
C ARG A 158 -14.38 -14.92 -5.58
N PRO A 159 -13.68 -13.87 -6.08
CA PRO A 159 -13.86 -13.39 -7.44
C PRO A 159 -13.53 -14.48 -8.49
N VAL A 160 -14.49 -14.77 -9.38
CA VAL A 160 -14.31 -15.72 -10.49
C VAL A 160 -14.26 -15.02 -11.85
N GLN A 161 -14.79 -13.81 -11.94
CA GLN A 161 -14.64 -12.90 -13.07
C GLN A 161 -14.79 -11.46 -12.61
N VAL A 162 -14.03 -10.56 -13.23
CA VAL A 162 -14.22 -9.14 -13.13
C VAL A 162 -14.40 -8.60 -14.54
N LYS A 163 -15.47 -7.84 -14.77
CA LYS A 163 -15.77 -7.22 -16.05
C LYS A 163 -15.74 -5.71 -15.87
N LYS A 164 -15.05 -5.02 -16.76
CA LYS A 164 -14.90 -3.57 -16.70
C LYS A 164 -15.18 -2.97 -18.07
N ASP A 165 -15.89 -1.86 -18.11
CA ASP A 165 -16.04 -1.06 -19.31
C ASP A 165 -14.68 -0.68 -19.88
N GLY A 166 -14.58 -0.74 -21.19
CA GLY A 166 -13.38 -0.40 -21.91
C GLY A 166 -13.65 -0.15 -23.38
N VAL A 167 -12.66 0.43 -24.04
CA VAL A 167 -12.68 0.69 -25.48
C VAL A 167 -11.56 -0.10 -26.12
N VAL A 168 -11.86 -0.77 -27.22
CA VAL A 168 -10.87 -1.45 -28.05
C VAL A 168 -10.84 -0.79 -29.41
N THR A 169 -9.69 -0.28 -29.78
CA THR A 169 -9.46 0.25 -31.12
C THR A 169 -9.13 -0.90 -32.06
N THR A 170 -10.00 -1.17 -33.02
CA THR A 170 -9.80 -2.17 -34.05
C THR A 170 -9.41 -1.48 -35.37
N ALA A 171 -8.45 -2.05 -36.07
CA ALA A 171 -8.07 -1.61 -37.41
C ALA A 171 -7.86 -2.82 -38.31
N ALA A 172 -8.67 -3.01 -39.35
CA ALA A 172 -8.35 -3.93 -40.41
C ALA A 172 -7.23 -3.31 -41.29
N LYS A 173 -6.38 -4.13 -41.88
CA LYS A 173 -5.30 -3.67 -42.74
C LYS A 173 -5.85 -2.79 -43.88
N GLY A 174 -5.49 -1.50 -43.87
CA GLY A 174 -5.93 -0.54 -44.87
C GLY A 174 -7.23 0.24 -44.52
N SER A 175 -7.79 0.02 -43.35
CA SER A 175 -8.96 0.76 -42.84
C SER A 175 -8.54 1.74 -41.74
N ALA A 176 -9.33 2.81 -41.55
CA ALA A 176 -9.16 3.71 -40.42
C ALA A 176 -9.44 2.96 -39.10
N PRO A 177 -8.73 3.26 -38.02
CA PRO A 177 -9.02 2.72 -36.70
C PRO A 177 -10.46 3.05 -36.29
N LYS A 178 -11.13 2.09 -35.65
CA LYS A 178 -12.48 2.25 -35.12
C LYS A 178 -12.49 1.83 -33.65
N ASP A 179 -13.01 2.69 -32.80
CA ASP A 179 -13.21 2.41 -31.39
C ASP A 179 -14.54 1.68 -31.16
N GLU A 180 -14.49 0.61 -30.39
CA GLU A 180 -15.65 -0.19 -30.01
C GLU A 180 -15.73 -0.29 -28.49
N ASN A 181 -16.90 0.02 -27.93
CA ASN A 181 -17.17 -0.16 -26.51
C ASN A 181 -17.35 -1.65 -26.21
N VAL A 182 -16.63 -2.14 -25.24
CA VAL A 182 -16.61 -3.55 -24.84
C VAL A 182 -16.57 -3.68 -23.33
N MET A 183 -16.91 -4.86 -22.80
CA MET A 183 -16.51 -5.27 -21.45
C MET A 183 -15.17 -6.01 -21.54
N ILE A 184 -14.17 -5.55 -20.81
CA ILE A 184 -12.92 -6.28 -20.60
C ILE A 184 -13.17 -7.30 -19.48
N VAL A 185 -13.13 -8.58 -19.82
CA VAL A 185 -13.35 -9.70 -18.90
C VAL A 185 -12.01 -10.20 -18.39
N SER A 186 -11.76 -10.05 -17.09
CA SER A 186 -10.53 -10.45 -16.39
C SER A 186 -10.83 -11.28 -15.15
N GLY A 187 -9.79 -11.68 -14.41
CA GLY A 187 -9.94 -12.39 -13.14
C GLY A 187 -10.58 -13.77 -13.26
N ARG A 188 -10.50 -14.39 -14.45
CA ARG A 188 -10.96 -15.78 -14.65
C ARG A 188 -9.94 -16.73 -14.06
N ASN A 189 -10.18 -17.07 -12.79
CA ASN A 189 -9.33 -17.98 -12.03
C ASN A 189 -9.98 -19.37 -11.93
N VAL A 190 -9.15 -20.40 -12.02
CA VAL A 190 -9.51 -21.76 -11.65
C VAL A 190 -8.83 -22.08 -10.33
N TYR A 191 -9.62 -22.44 -9.36
CA TYR A 191 -9.13 -22.80 -8.04
C TYR A 191 -8.95 -24.30 -7.91
N ASP A 192 -7.94 -24.74 -7.16
CA ASP A 192 -7.78 -26.12 -6.76
C ASP A 192 -8.73 -26.49 -5.59
N ALA A 193 -8.67 -27.75 -5.13
CA ALA A 193 -9.50 -28.23 -4.03
C ALA A 193 -9.25 -27.54 -2.68
N PHE A 194 -8.11 -26.86 -2.53
CA PHE A 194 -7.75 -26.11 -1.34
C PHE A 194 -8.08 -24.60 -1.44
N GLY A 195 -8.63 -24.16 -2.59
CA GLY A 195 -9.02 -22.77 -2.82
C GLY A 195 -7.90 -21.88 -3.30
N ARG A 196 -6.75 -22.43 -3.74
CA ARG A 196 -5.61 -21.70 -4.30
C ARG A 196 -5.80 -21.53 -5.81
N VAL A 197 -5.32 -20.43 -6.39
CA VAL A 197 -5.43 -20.18 -7.83
C VAL A 197 -4.47 -21.08 -8.60
N ALA A 198 -4.98 -22.17 -9.16
CA ALA A 198 -4.19 -23.09 -9.97
C ALA A 198 -3.97 -22.56 -11.40
N LYS A 199 -4.94 -21.82 -11.97
CA LYS A 199 -4.81 -21.18 -13.29
C LYS A 199 -5.41 -19.79 -13.26
N ALA A 200 -4.68 -18.83 -13.82
CA ALA A 200 -5.13 -17.44 -14.02
C ALA A 200 -5.12 -17.14 -15.51
N TYR A 201 -6.30 -16.88 -16.09
CA TYR A 201 -6.44 -16.58 -17.52
C TYR A 201 -6.28 -15.09 -17.80
N TYR A 202 -5.77 -14.76 -18.96
CA TYR A 202 -5.61 -13.39 -19.43
C TYR A 202 -6.95 -12.74 -19.75
N PRO A 203 -7.02 -11.39 -19.75
CA PRO A 203 -8.23 -10.67 -20.12
C PRO A 203 -8.67 -10.98 -21.55
N THR A 204 -9.98 -11.02 -21.76
CA THR A 204 -10.61 -11.07 -23.08
C THR A 204 -11.70 -10.00 -23.14
N THR A 205 -12.31 -9.80 -24.30
CA THR A 205 -13.39 -8.81 -24.48
C THR A 205 -14.71 -9.51 -24.81
N GLU A 206 -15.81 -8.83 -24.48
CA GLU A 206 -17.18 -9.19 -24.87
C GLU A 206 -18.04 -7.96 -25.12
N PRO A 207 -19.18 -8.08 -25.81
CA PRO A 207 -20.13 -6.97 -25.95
C PRO A 207 -20.64 -6.47 -24.59
N THR A 208 -20.86 -5.16 -24.47
CA THR A 208 -21.29 -4.49 -23.23
C THR A 208 -22.60 -5.06 -22.65
N GLY A 209 -23.51 -5.59 -23.47
CA GLY A 209 -24.80 -6.16 -23.03
C GLY A 209 -24.74 -7.42 -22.16
N SER A 210 -23.58 -8.07 -22.03
CA SER A 210 -23.39 -9.34 -21.29
C SER A 210 -22.80 -9.17 -19.90
N ARG A 211 -22.68 -7.96 -19.41
CA ARG A 211 -21.90 -7.59 -18.20
C ARG A 211 -22.18 -8.39 -16.93
N THR A 212 -23.43 -8.81 -16.67
CA THR A 212 -23.81 -9.56 -15.47
C THR A 212 -23.86 -11.08 -15.68
N THR A 213 -23.61 -11.55 -16.90
CA THR A 213 -23.60 -12.97 -17.23
C THR A 213 -22.19 -13.54 -17.18
N PHE A 214 -22.00 -14.71 -16.56
CA PHE A 214 -20.68 -15.34 -16.54
C PHE A 214 -20.21 -15.69 -17.95
N ASN A 215 -19.09 -15.12 -18.37
CA ASN A 215 -18.48 -15.43 -19.67
C ASN A 215 -17.74 -16.78 -19.58
N LYS A 216 -18.19 -17.76 -20.37
CA LYS A 216 -17.60 -19.10 -20.45
C LYS A 216 -16.49 -19.19 -21.50
N SER A 217 -16.34 -18.19 -22.36
CA SER A 217 -15.30 -18.16 -23.37
C SER A 217 -13.96 -17.79 -22.74
N PHE A 218 -12.92 -18.48 -23.14
CA PHE A 218 -11.56 -18.23 -22.70
C PHE A 218 -10.78 -17.62 -23.87
N ASP A 219 -9.75 -16.83 -23.53
CA ASP A 219 -8.75 -16.37 -24.46
C ASP A 219 -8.05 -17.55 -25.15
N ASN A 220 -7.52 -17.33 -26.35
CA ASN A 220 -6.65 -18.28 -27.04
C ASN A 220 -5.26 -18.38 -26.42
N VAL A 221 -4.90 -17.45 -25.52
CA VAL A 221 -3.67 -17.47 -24.76
C VAL A 221 -3.79 -18.44 -23.59
N SER A 222 -2.79 -19.32 -23.43
CA SER A 222 -2.70 -20.22 -22.29
C SER A 222 -2.68 -19.44 -20.97
N PRO A 223 -3.25 -19.99 -19.88
CA PRO A 223 -3.23 -19.32 -18.59
C PRO A 223 -1.83 -19.35 -17.96
N THR A 224 -1.58 -18.47 -17.02
CA THR A 224 -0.53 -18.69 -16.02
C THR A 224 -0.98 -19.85 -15.13
N VAL A 225 -0.10 -20.84 -14.95
CA VAL A 225 -0.35 -22.05 -14.14
C VAL A 225 0.56 -22.03 -12.93
N SER A 226 -0.04 -22.17 -11.72
CA SER A 226 0.69 -22.27 -10.45
C SER A 226 0.56 -23.66 -9.85
N VAL A 227 1.67 -24.20 -9.37
CA VAL A 227 1.75 -25.46 -8.62
C VAL A 227 2.16 -25.16 -7.19
N TYR A 228 1.56 -25.85 -6.25
CA TYR A 228 1.77 -25.59 -4.82
C TYR A 228 2.19 -26.87 -4.08
N ASP A 229 2.93 -26.69 -3.00
CA ASP A 229 3.20 -27.76 -2.04
C ASP A 229 2.08 -27.88 -0.99
N VAL A 230 2.28 -28.77 -0.03
CA VAL A 230 1.32 -29.04 1.07
C VAL A 230 1.23 -27.92 2.10
N LEU A 231 2.15 -26.97 2.08
CA LEU A 231 2.18 -25.79 2.95
C LEU A 231 1.66 -24.53 2.22
N ASP A 232 0.95 -24.69 1.11
CA ASP A 232 0.39 -23.63 0.27
C ASP A 232 1.43 -22.69 -0.37
N ARG A 233 2.70 -23.11 -0.46
CA ARG A 233 3.76 -22.36 -1.10
C ARG A 233 3.85 -22.71 -2.58
N ALA A 234 3.96 -21.70 -3.45
CA ALA A 234 4.12 -21.93 -4.89
C ALA A 234 5.50 -22.56 -5.19
N THR A 235 5.49 -23.75 -5.83
CA THR A 235 6.72 -24.46 -6.23
C THR A 235 7.03 -24.29 -7.71
N ALA A 236 6.03 -23.95 -8.54
CA ALA A 236 6.26 -23.60 -9.94
C ALA A 236 5.20 -22.61 -10.42
N VAL A 237 5.60 -21.67 -11.26
CA VAL A 237 4.72 -20.77 -12.01
C VAL A 237 5.12 -20.82 -13.47
N THR A 238 4.20 -21.28 -14.32
CA THR A 238 4.38 -21.37 -15.77
C THR A 238 3.56 -20.30 -16.47
N LEU A 239 4.18 -19.47 -17.28
CA LEU A 239 3.56 -18.43 -18.08
C LEU A 239 3.01 -18.97 -19.41
N PRO A 240 2.19 -18.21 -20.16
CA PRO A 240 1.61 -18.64 -21.45
C PRO A 240 2.61 -19.06 -22.52
N ASP A 241 3.82 -18.47 -22.50
CA ASP A 241 4.93 -18.78 -23.41
C ASP A 241 5.69 -20.06 -23.01
N ASN A 242 5.21 -20.79 -21.98
CA ASN A 242 5.83 -21.95 -21.34
C ASN A 242 7.12 -21.64 -20.56
N SER A 243 7.47 -20.39 -20.39
CA SER A 243 8.53 -20.04 -19.44
C SER A 243 8.11 -20.38 -18.01
N THR A 244 9.00 -21.02 -17.26
CA THR A 244 8.66 -21.52 -15.91
C THR A 244 9.68 -21.03 -14.90
N THR A 245 9.17 -20.40 -13.85
CA THR A 245 9.93 -20.11 -12.62
C THR A 245 9.66 -21.24 -11.62
N LYS A 246 10.70 -21.82 -11.05
CA LYS A 246 10.62 -22.86 -10.01
C LYS A 246 11.11 -22.33 -8.68
N THR A 247 10.46 -22.71 -7.60
CA THR A 247 10.86 -22.38 -6.23
C THR A 247 11.00 -23.66 -5.43
N GLU A 248 12.17 -23.87 -4.88
CA GLU A 248 12.52 -25.00 -4.01
C GLU A 248 12.67 -24.48 -2.58
N TYR A 249 12.18 -25.24 -1.62
CA TYR A 249 12.24 -24.92 -0.20
C TYR A 249 12.99 -26.03 0.53
N ASP A 250 14.03 -25.68 1.24
CA ASP A 250 14.90 -26.62 1.94
C ASP A 250 15.34 -26.05 3.30
N VAL A 251 16.09 -26.82 4.06
CA VAL A 251 16.71 -26.43 5.33
C VAL A 251 18.21 -26.67 5.23
N ASP A 252 19.00 -25.61 5.42
CA ASP A 252 20.43 -25.77 5.65
C ASP A 252 20.66 -26.07 7.14
N ASN A 253 20.89 -27.35 7.44
CA ASN A 253 21.13 -27.81 8.80
C ASN A 253 22.45 -27.28 9.39
N ALA A 254 23.42 -26.90 8.55
CA ALA A 254 24.69 -26.36 9.02
C ALA A 254 24.56 -24.95 9.57
N SER A 255 23.77 -24.13 8.94
CA SER A 255 23.46 -22.75 9.37
C SER A 255 22.15 -22.63 10.15
N ASN A 256 21.36 -23.70 10.24
CA ASN A 256 20.03 -23.73 10.85
C ASN A 256 19.09 -22.67 10.23
N THR A 257 19.10 -22.57 8.89
CA THR A 257 18.30 -21.61 8.13
C THR A 257 17.35 -22.31 7.17
N LEU A 258 16.21 -21.68 6.90
CA LEU A 258 15.35 -22.02 5.76
C LEU A 258 15.98 -21.49 4.47
N VAL A 259 16.05 -22.32 3.44
CA VAL A 259 16.59 -21.94 2.14
C VAL A 259 15.48 -21.93 1.11
N THR A 260 15.28 -20.80 0.47
CA THR A 260 14.38 -20.67 -0.67
C THR A 260 15.22 -20.44 -1.93
N THR A 261 15.21 -21.40 -2.85
CA THR A 261 15.92 -21.28 -4.14
C THR A 261 14.94 -21.03 -5.26
N VAL A 262 15.06 -19.89 -5.92
CA VAL A 262 14.28 -19.55 -7.12
C VAL A 262 15.14 -19.77 -8.35
N THR A 263 14.61 -20.55 -9.31
CA THR A 263 15.21 -20.75 -10.64
C THR A 263 14.31 -20.11 -11.69
N ASP A 264 14.83 -19.14 -12.43
CA ASP A 264 14.09 -18.50 -13.52
C ASP A 264 14.01 -19.37 -14.77
N ALA A 265 13.29 -18.90 -15.79
CA ALA A 265 13.11 -19.64 -17.05
C ALA A 265 14.44 -19.77 -17.87
N LEU A 266 15.44 -18.96 -17.59
CA LEU A 266 16.77 -19.04 -18.22
C LEU A 266 17.71 -19.96 -17.45
N GLY A 267 17.29 -20.47 -16.28
CA GLY A 267 18.08 -21.34 -15.44
C GLY A 267 18.95 -20.60 -14.41
N ASN A 268 18.84 -19.27 -14.29
CA ASN A 268 19.54 -18.53 -13.25
C ASN A 268 18.92 -18.87 -11.89
N LYS A 269 19.79 -19.07 -10.89
CA LYS A 269 19.37 -19.47 -9.55
C LYS A 269 19.76 -18.42 -8.52
N GLN A 270 18.80 -18.10 -7.65
CA GLN A 270 19.01 -17.27 -6.47
C GLN A 270 18.54 -18.02 -5.23
N ALA A 271 19.40 -18.14 -4.23
CA ALA A 271 19.06 -18.70 -2.94
C ALA A 271 19.00 -17.61 -1.87
N THR A 272 17.96 -17.68 -1.01
CA THR A 272 17.76 -16.81 0.13
C THR A 272 17.73 -17.67 1.38
N TYR A 273 18.56 -17.34 2.34
CA TYR A 273 18.68 -18.03 3.63
C TYR A 273 18.02 -17.21 4.72
N THR A 274 17.07 -17.81 5.40
CA THR A 274 16.24 -17.13 6.41
C THR A 274 16.40 -17.84 7.75
N ASP A 275 16.68 -17.10 8.80
CA ASP A 275 16.80 -17.65 10.16
C ASP A 275 15.44 -17.99 10.77
N GLY A 276 15.45 -18.55 11.99
CA GLY A 276 14.25 -18.93 12.73
C GLY A 276 13.34 -17.76 13.12
N SER A 277 13.83 -16.52 13.05
CA SER A 277 13.06 -15.29 13.29
C SER A 277 12.45 -14.72 12.00
N GLY A 278 12.68 -15.36 10.84
CA GLY A 278 12.21 -14.92 9.53
C GLY A 278 13.07 -13.86 8.85
N LYS A 279 14.33 -13.66 9.30
CA LYS A 279 15.24 -12.68 8.72
C LYS A 279 16.16 -13.30 7.69
N THR A 280 16.38 -12.58 6.60
CA THR A 280 17.38 -12.97 5.60
C THR A 280 18.78 -12.77 6.15
N VAL A 281 19.52 -13.84 6.35
CA VAL A 281 20.91 -13.80 6.85
C VAL A 281 21.94 -13.96 5.74
N LYS A 282 21.54 -14.50 4.58
CA LYS A 282 22.41 -14.66 3.42
C LYS A 282 21.57 -14.71 2.14
N THR A 283 22.09 -14.14 1.06
CA THR A 283 21.61 -14.35 -0.31
C THR A 283 22.75 -14.80 -1.21
N GLU A 284 22.45 -15.68 -2.16
CA GLU A 284 23.40 -16.17 -3.15
C GLU A 284 22.82 -16.13 -4.56
N GLN A 285 23.56 -15.59 -5.53
CA GLN A 285 23.30 -15.79 -6.94
C GLN A 285 24.21 -16.90 -7.43
N LEU A 286 23.60 -18.04 -7.82
CA LEU A 286 24.33 -19.30 -8.05
C LEU A 286 24.75 -19.53 -9.51
N SER A 287 24.34 -18.69 -10.46
CA SER A 287 24.46 -18.93 -11.91
C SER A 287 25.06 -17.73 -12.68
N GLY A 288 25.96 -16.98 -12.09
CA GLY A 288 26.64 -15.88 -12.80
C GLY A 288 27.90 -16.36 -13.53
N PRO A 289 28.38 -15.66 -14.56
CA PRO A 289 29.64 -15.94 -15.23
C PRO A 289 30.85 -15.78 -14.30
N ASP A 290 30.71 -15.01 -13.23
CA ASP A 290 31.75 -14.69 -12.24
C ASP A 290 31.71 -15.63 -11.01
N GLY A 291 30.94 -16.73 -11.06
CA GLY A 291 30.73 -17.66 -9.95
C GLY A 291 29.57 -17.27 -9.04
N THR A 292 29.60 -17.77 -7.78
CA THR A 292 28.56 -17.45 -6.81
C THR A 292 28.80 -16.08 -6.19
N ILE A 293 27.80 -15.19 -6.29
CA ILE A 293 27.80 -13.89 -5.63
C ILE A 293 27.05 -14.03 -4.30
N THR A 294 27.74 -13.81 -3.21
CA THR A 294 27.18 -13.96 -1.86
C THR A 294 27.07 -12.62 -1.14
N THR A 295 25.94 -12.37 -0.51
CA THR A 295 25.78 -11.25 0.44
C THR A 295 25.29 -11.78 1.76
N THR A 296 25.92 -11.39 2.87
CA THR A 296 25.53 -11.77 4.23
C THR A 296 25.02 -10.58 5.02
N PHE A 297 24.10 -10.85 5.95
CA PHE A 297 23.42 -9.86 6.77
C PHE A 297 23.53 -10.26 8.23
N GLU A 298 23.92 -9.32 9.10
CA GLU A 298 23.98 -9.51 10.54
C GLU A 298 23.05 -8.51 11.24
N TYR A 299 22.35 -9.01 12.28
CA TYR A 299 21.38 -8.25 13.04
C TYR A 299 21.80 -8.16 14.51
N ASP A 300 21.37 -7.12 15.19
CA ASP A 300 21.56 -7.00 16.65
C ASP A 300 20.45 -7.75 17.43
N GLY A 301 20.54 -7.72 18.75
CA GLY A 301 19.62 -8.45 19.63
C GLY A 301 18.15 -7.98 19.62
N ILE A 302 17.84 -6.88 18.93
CA ILE A 302 16.48 -6.37 18.71
C ILE A 302 16.16 -6.26 17.23
N ASP A 303 16.87 -7.08 16.42
CA ASP A 303 16.53 -7.34 15.03
C ASP A 303 16.83 -6.21 14.03
N ARG A 304 17.72 -5.26 14.35
CA ARG A 304 18.16 -4.22 13.43
C ARG A 304 19.35 -4.69 12.62
N LEU A 305 19.36 -4.38 11.31
CA LEU A 305 20.46 -4.74 10.41
C LEU A 305 21.71 -3.88 10.72
N VAL A 306 22.71 -4.49 11.32
CA VAL A 306 23.93 -3.79 11.75
C VAL A 306 25.10 -3.98 10.79
N LYS A 307 25.09 -5.04 9.96
CA LYS A 307 26.20 -5.30 9.05
C LYS A 307 25.74 -6.03 7.79
N VAL A 308 26.29 -5.60 6.66
CA VAL A 308 26.16 -6.26 5.35
C VAL A 308 27.57 -6.50 4.80
N THR A 309 27.84 -7.73 4.34
CA THR A 309 29.12 -8.06 3.72
C THR A 309 28.84 -8.62 2.33
N ASP A 310 29.47 -8.07 1.31
CA ASP A 310 29.38 -8.55 -0.07
C ASP A 310 30.38 -9.69 -0.36
N THR A 311 30.34 -10.21 -1.59
CA THR A 311 31.17 -11.34 -2.01
C THR A 311 32.67 -11.00 -2.05
N GLU A 312 33.02 -9.70 -2.22
CA GLU A 312 34.40 -9.20 -2.22
C GLU A 312 34.92 -8.97 -0.79
N GLY A 313 34.08 -9.16 0.23
CA GLY A 313 34.41 -8.90 1.63
C GLY A 313 34.28 -7.42 2.01
N ASN A 314 33.68 -6.58 1.18
CA ASN A 314 33.38 -5.20 1.54
C ASN A 314 32.29 -5.17 2.61
N VAL A 315 32.53 -4.41 3.68
CA VAL A 315 31.63 -4.37 4.83
C VAL A 315 30.95 -3.00 4.95
N THR A 316 29.64 -3.02 4.98
CA THR A 316 28.82 -1.85 5.35
C THR A 316 28.25 -2.07 6.74
N THR A 317 28.46 -1.12 7.68
CA THR A 317 27.91 -1.20 9.04
C THR A 317 26.93 -0.06 9.31
N SER A 318 25.97 -0.32 10.21
CA SER A 318 25.01 0.68 10.72
C SER A 318 25.01 0.70 12.23
N VAL A 319 24.94 1.89 12.83
CA VAL A 319 24.78 2.11 14.27
C VAL A 319 23.43 2.79 14.49
N TYR A 320 22.74 2.36 15.56
CA TYR A 320 21.42 2.87 15.90
C TYR A 320 21.41 3.42 17.33
N ASP A 321 20.57 4.40 17.58
CA ASP A 321 20.30 4.86 18.94
C ASP A 321 19.20 4.01 19.62
N MET A 322 18.86 4.35 20.85
CA MET A 322 17.82 3.67 21.64
C MET A 322 16.39 3.94 21.12
N GLY A 323 16.23 4.93 20.24
CA GLY A 323 14.97 5.25 19.55
C GLY A 323 14.82 4.56 18.20
N ASP A 324 15.69 3.57 17.90
CA ASP A 324 15.68 2.80 16.66
C ASP A 324 16.04 3.60 15.40
N ARG A 325 16.73 4.74 15.58
CA ARG A 325 17.12 5.63 14.50
C ARG A 325 18.58 5.41 14.16
N ARG A 326 18.88 5.28 12.86
CA ARG A 326 20.23 5.02 12.36
C ARG A 326 21.10 6.29 12.48
N THR A 327 22.03 6.31 13.41
CA THR A 327 22.92 7.44 13.68
C THR A 327 24.21 7.44 12.85
N GLU A 328 24.64 6.28 12.38
CA GLU A 328 25.84 6.15 11.56
C GLU A 328 25.69 5.04 10.52
N VAL A 329 26.25 5.28 9.34
CA VAL A 329 26.51 4.26 8.31
C VAL A 329 27.96 4.39 7.91
N SER A 330 28.72 3.28 7.99
CA SER A 330 30.05 3.17 7.42
C SER A 330 29.99 2.33 6.15
N HIS A 331 30.41 2.90 5.03
CA HIS A 331 30.39 2.24 3.73
C HIS A 331 31.81 2.29 3.13
N PRO A 332 32.35 1.18 2.58
CA PRO A 332 33.75 1.10 2.12
C PRO A 332 34.12 2.15 1.08
N ALA A 333 33.21 2.48 0.15
CA ALA A 333 33.51 3.44 -0.92
C ALA A 333 33.20 4.90 -0.53
N SER A 334 32.14 5.18 0.26
CA SER A 334 31.70 6.55 0.59
C SER A 334 32.14 7.01 1.99
N GLY A 335 32.73 6.12 2.79
CA GLY A 335 33.14 6.37 4.16
C GLY A 335 31.95 6.51 5.12
N ILE A 336 32.17 7.19 6.25
CA ILE A 336 31.19 7.30 7.33
C ILE A 336 30.25 8.47 7.06
N THR A 337 28.95 8.19 7.16
CA THR A 337 27.88 9.20 7.18
C THR A 337 27.18 9.13 8.53
N THR A 338 27.02 10.27 9.20
CA THR A 338 26.35 10.40 10.49
C THR A 338 25.07 11.22 10.38
N PHE A 339 24.12 10.95 11.29
CA PHE A 339 22.83 11.63 11.38
C PHE A 339 22.55 12.03 12.83
N THR A 340 21.91 13.18 13.00
CA THR A 340 21.33 13.58 14.28
C THR A 340 19.83 13.79 14.14
N TYR A 341 19.11 13.61 15.26
CA TYR A 341 17.65 13.63 15.27
C TYR A 341 17.12 14.47 16.40
N ASP A 342 15.93 15.04 16.22
CA ASP A 342 15.15 15.59 17.32
C ASP A 342 14.36 14.50 18.08
N ALA A 343 13.65 14.90 19.13
CA ALA A 343 12.88 13.96 19.95
C ALA A 343 11.62 13.42 19.21
N LEU A 344 11.15 14.13 18.18
CA LEU A 344 10.05 13.67 17.33
C LEU A 344 10.50 12.60 16.32
N GLY A 345 11.82 12.48 16.06
CA GLY A 345 12.43 11.55 15.11
C GLY A 345 12.80 12.19 13.76
N ASN A 346 12.69 13.50 13.61
CA ASN A 346 13.12 14.20 12.41
C ASN A 346 14.65 14.26 12.33
N VAL A 347 15.22 14.05 11.14
CA VAL A 347 16.65 14.21 10.89
C VAL A 347 17.00 15.70 10.98
N LEU A 348 17.84 16.09 11.91
CA LEU A 348 18.32 17.48 12.03
C LEU A 348 19.54 17.74 11.16
N THR A 349 20.49 16.81 11.14
CA THR A 349 21.72 16.94 10.35
C THR A 349 22.10 15.63 9.67
N LYS A 350 22.77 15.77 8.52
CA LYS A 350 23.50 14.70 7.84
C LYS A 350 24.93 15.15 7.56
N GLN A 351 25.90 14.35 7.94
CA GLN A 351 27.32 14.64 7.69
C GLN A 351 27.97 13.45 6.98
N THR A 352 28.34 13.64 5.73
CA THR A 352 29.14 12.67 4.95
C THR A 352 30.61 12.71 5.32
N ALA A 353 31.40 11.71 4.92
CA ALA A 353 32.83 11.68 5.17
C ALA A 353 33.58 12.92 4.63
N ASN A 354 33.15 13.48 3.49
CA ASN A 354 33.74 14.70 2.92
C ASN A 354 33.38 15.93 3.75
N LEU A 355 32.10 16.10 4.09
CA LEU A 355 31.65 17.21 4.93
C LEU A 355 32.30 17.19 6.32
N LYS A 356 32.57 15.99 6.87
CA LYS A 356 33.28 15.83 8.15
C LYS A 356 34.69 16.40 8.12
N LYS A 357 35.43 16.21 7.01
CA LYS A 357 36.78 16.77 6.84
C LYS A 357 36.78 18.29 6.89
N GLU A 358 35.67 18.91 6.50
CA GLU A 358 35.49 20.36 6.44
C GLU A 358 34.74 20.93 7.66
N GLY A 359 34.32 20.06 8.60
CA GLY A 359 33.53 20.45 9.77
C GLY A 359 32.12 20.94 9.45
N LYS A 360 31.57 20.52 8.31
CA LYS A 360 30.26 20.97 7.76
C LYS A 360 29.19 19.90 7.87
N THR A 361 27.93 20.33 7.77
CA THR A 361 26.74 19.44 7.78
C THR A 361 25.68 19.95 6.82
N ILE A 362 24.88 19.03 6.28
CA ILE A 362 23.60 19.36 5.67
C ILE A 362 22.59 19.47 6.79
N ASN A 363 21.82 20.57 6.83
CA ASN A 363 20.87 20.85 7.90
C ASN A 363 19.43 20.78 7.38
N TYR A 364 18.53 20.22 8.19
CA TYR A 364 17.12 20.05 7.89
C TYR A 364 16.29 20.89 8.87
N GLU A 365 15.32 21.62 8.33
CA GLU A 365 14.42 22.44 9.13
C GLU A 365 13.00 21.92 9.06
N TYR A 366 12.28 22.05 10.19
CA TYR A 366 10.93 21.55 10.31
C TYR A 366 10.00 22.59 10.92
N ASP A 367 8.73 22.51 10.50
CA ASP A 367 7.60 23.09 11.21
C ASP A 367 6.75 21.93 11.75
N TYR A 368 6.76 21.74 13.08
CA TYR A 368 6.36 20.51 13.73
C TYR A 368 7.08 19.28 13.13
N GLY A 369 6.38 18.40 12.42
CA GLY A 369 6.97 17.27 11.70
C GLY A 369 7.07 17.45 10.18
N ARG A 370 6.74 18.64 9.63
CA ARG A 370 6.83 18.93 8.19
C ARG A 370 8.20 19.50 7.85
N LEU A 371 8.93 18.87 6.92
CA LEU A 371 10.22 19.37 6.43
C LEU A 371 10.01 20.67 5.67
N THR A 372 10.62 21.77 6.13
CA THR A 372 10.48 23.11 5.52
C THR A 372 11.69 23.53 4.71
N ALA A 373 12.89 23.05 5.06
CA ALA A 373 14.09 23.36 4.29
C ALA A 373 15.15 22.25 4.39
N ILE A 374 15.97 22.13 3.35
CA ILE A 374 17.24 21.41 3.34
C ILE A 374 18.31 22.43 2.95
N ASN A 375 19.29 22.66 3.83
CA ASN A 375 20.35 23.65 3.65
C ASN A 375 21.70 22.96 3.44
N TYR A 376 22.29 23.20 2.27
CA TYR A 376 23.61 22.69 1.90
C TYR A 376 24.69 23.71 2.27
N PRO A 377 25.78 23.30 2.97
CA PRO A 377 26.73 24.24 3.54
C PRO A 377 27.55 25.02 2.49
N ASP A 378 27.89 24.41 1.36
CA ASP A 378 28.76 24.98 0.35
C ASP A 378 28.05 25.45 -0.91
N HIS A 379 26.79 25.10 -1.06
CA HIS A 379 25.98 25.34 -2.23
C HIS A 379 24.59 25.85 -1.86
N PRO A 380 24.50 27.10 -1.34
CA PRO A 380 23.23 27.70 -0.94
C PRO A 380 22.23 27.79 -2.11
N GLU A 381 22.71 27.83 -3.35
CA GLU A 381 21.92 27.79 -4.57
C GLU A 381 21.15 26.47 -4.75
N ASN A 382 21.62 25.41 -4.11
CA ASN A 382 20.99 24.09 -4.10
C ASN A 382 20.05 23.90 -2.90
N ASN A 383 19.87 24.90 -2.03
CA ASN A 383 18.97 24.80 -0.91
C ASN A 383 17.55 24.56 -1.40
N VAL A 384 16.87 23.61 -0.76
CA VAL A 384 15.48 23.26 -1.06
C VAL A 384 14.57 23.85 0.01
N LYS A 385 13.49 24.50 -0.41
CA LYS A 385 12.42 24.98 0.47
C LYS A 385 11.11 24.32 0.09
N TYR A 386 10.37 23.87 1.07
CA TYR A 386 9.05 23.26 0.91
C TYR A 386 7.99 24.22 1.41
N HIS A 387 7.01 24.50 0.56
CA HIS A 387 5.84 25.30 0.89
C HIS A 387 4.62 24.39 0.92
N TYR A 388 3.89 24.41 2.00
CA TYR A 388 2.67 23.63 2.20
C TYR A 388 1.47 24.55 2.07
N GLY A 389 0.41 24.06 1.43
CA GLY A 389 -0.86 24.77 1.35
C GLY A 389 -1.42 25.05 2.76
N GLY A 390 -1.91 26.27 2.99
CA GLY A 390 -2.63 26.63 4.22
C GLY A 390 -4.12 26.34 4.09
N ILE A 391 -4.86 26.42 5.21
CA ILE A 391 -6.30 26.18 5.31
C ILE A 391 -7.14 27.00 4.29
N ASN A 392 -6.60 28.11 3.80
CA ASN A 392 -7.26 29.02 2.83
C ASN A 392 -6.49 29.13 1.51
N SER A 393 -5.57 28.23 1.19
CA SER A 393 -4.90 28.25 -0.10
C SER A 393 -5.89 27.74 -1.16
N SER A 394 -6.32 28.63 -2.08
CA SER A 394 -6.97 28.20 -3.33
C SER A 394 -5.98 27.34 -4.12
N HIS A 395 -6.37 26.13 -4.46
CA HIS A 395 -5.65 25.26 -5.39
C HIS A 395 -5.88 25.73 -6.82
#